data_fabb2e3e5481648573eefd1d3759de7e
#
_entry.id   fabb2e3e5481648573eefd1d3759de7e
#
_cell.length_a   1.000
_cell.length_b   1.000
_cell.length_c   1.000
_cell.angle_alpha   90.00
_cell.angle_beta   90.00
_cell.angle_gamma   90.00
#
_symmetry.space_group_name_H-M   'P 1'
#
loop_
_entity.id
_entity.type
_entity.pdbx_description
1 polymer ?
#
loop_
_entity_poly.entity_id
_entity_poly.type
_entity_poly.pdbx_seq_one_letter_code
_entity_poly.pdbx_strand_id
1 'polypeptide(L)'
;PDEASATDLLRRCVQLAAMAAGGKTDGAAVLVRMQAAIAATFKTAARKQAILEALVADGWKKSQVESWTDLQASLMYGRSQFHQLRDDLFCPMTLPYWQAEPGLRSSERRLDDLRSSGEELFPLGTLLLPAVRNMKLTYARGERRTETLRLLEALRMFAARNGGRLPKSLEELGSSTPLSIDCITGRPFAYTLEGEEARLVLPHEKVSDGGGSLTYVVRIRREK
;
A
#
# COMPACT_ATOMS: atom_id res chain seq x y z
N PRO A 1 20.99 15.73 -19.09
CA PRO A 1 21.52 16.57 -18.02
C PRO A 1 23.02 16.31 -17.92
N ASP A 2 23.80 17.39 -17.70
CA ASP A 2 25.21 17.24 -17.45
C ASP A 2 25.45 16.53 -16.09
N GLU A 3 26.68 16.10 -15.83
CA GLU A 3 27.02 15.33 -14.65
C GLU A 3 26.82 16.15 -13.34
N ALA A 4 26.97 17.47 -13.42
CA ALA A 4 26.72 18.38 -12.31
C ALA A 4 25.22 18.44 -11.95
N SER A 5 24.33 18.54 -12.95
CA SER A 5 22.87 18.50 -12.75
C SER A 5 22.39 17.15 -12.18
N ALA A 6 22.99 16.04 -12.61
CA ALA A 6 22.67 14.72 -12.08
C ALA A 6 23.05 14.59 -10.60
N THR A 7 24.24 15.10 -10.22
CA THR A 7 24.72 15.08 -8.85
C THR A 7 23.87 15.99 -7.93
N ASP A 8 23.44 17.15 -8.42
CA ASP A 8 22.56 18.06 -7.66
C ASP A 8 21.16 17.46 -7.47
N LEU A 9 20.63 16.82 -8.49
CA LEU A 9 19.35 16.10 -8.40
C LEU A 9 19.40 14.98 -7.35
N LEU A 10 20.47 14.19 -7.34
CA LEU A 10 20.75 13.17 -6.34
C LEU A 10 20.78 13.76 -4.94
N ARG A 11 21.50 14.85 -4.73
CA ARG A 11 21.60 15.53 -3.44
C ARG A 11 20.24 15.99 -2.95
N ARG A 12 19.41 16.58 -3.81
CA ARG A 12 18.04 17.01 -3.47
C ARG A 12 17.13 15.82 -3.12
N CYS A 13 17.19 14.74 -3.88
CA CYS A 13 16.42 13.52 -3.59
C CYS A 13 16.78 12.94 -2.22
N VAL A 14 18.07 12.90 -1.87
CA VAL A 14 18.54 12.41 -0.57
C VAL A 14 18.11 13.34 0.57
N GLN A 15 18.16 14.65 0.37
CA GLN A 15 17.67 15.62 1.34
C GLN A 15 16.17 15.45 1.61
N LEU A 16 15.36 15.28 0.56
CA LEU A 16 13.93 15.02 0.69
C LEU A 16 13.65 13.71 1.41
N ALA A 17 14.39 12.66 1.11
CA ALA A 17 14.27 11.38 1.80
C ALA A 17 14.63 11.48 3.29
N ALA A 18 15.69 12.18 3.63
CA ALA A 18 16.10 12.42 5.02
C ALA A 18 15.03 13.23 5.79
N MET A 19 14.42 14.22 5.15
CA MET A 19 13.32 15.00 5.74
C MET A 19 12.06 14.13 5.94
N ALA A 20 11.70 13.29 4.96
CA ALA A 20 10.57 12.39 5.05
C ALA A 20 10.75 11.31 6.13
N ALA A 21 11.99 10.89 6.39
CA ALA A 21 12.34 9.97 7.48
C ALA A 21 12.38 10.64 8.88
N GLY A 22 11.88 11.87 9.00
CA GLY A 22 11.83 12.59 10.28
C GLY A 22 13.19 13.00 10.83
N GLY A 23 14.17 13.24 9.96
CA GLY A 23 15.54 13.66 10.33
C GLY A 23 16.40 12.59 11.01
N LYS A 24 15.90 11.35 11.11
CA LYS A 24 16.64 10.23 11.73
C LYS A 24 17.70 9.61 10.82
N THR A 25 17.71 9.97 9.54
CA THR A 25 18.63 9.42 8.55
C THR A 25 19.64 10.48 8.17
N ASP A 26 20.92 10.18 8.35
CA ASP A 26 22.01 11.05 7.89
C ASP A 26 22.06 11.05 6.35
N GLY A 27 21.68 12.17 5.74
CA GLY A 27 21.66 12.34 4.29
C GLY A 27 23.04 12.13 3.63
N ALA A 28 24.14 12.45 4.35
CA ALA A 28 25.50 12.23 3.87
C ALA A 28 25.82 10.73 3.82
N ALA A 29 25.42 9.97 4.84
CA ALA A 29 25.58 8.51 4.85
C ALA A 29 24.78 7.83 3.73
N VAL A 30 23.59 8.33 3.40
CA VAL A 30 22.78 7.82 2.27
C VAL A 30 23.50 8.09 0.94
N LEU A 31 24.02 9.30 0.73
CA LEU A 31 24.79 9.63 -0.49
C LEU A 31 26.00 8.75 -0.68
N VAL A 32 26.78 8.51 0.38
CA VAL A 32 27.96 7.62 0.34
C VAL A 32 27.56 6.20 -0.03
N ARG A 33 26.45 5.67 0.55
CA ARG A 33 25.94 4.34 0.19
C ARG A 33 25.49 4.28 -1.26
N MET A 34 24.82 5.31 -1.76
CA MET A 34 24.40 5.38 -3.17
C MET A 34 25.58 5.41 -4.10
N GLN A 35 26.60 6.23 -3.83
CA GLN A 35 27.82 6.27 -4.63
C GLN A 35 28.55 4.91 -4.61
N ALA A 36 28.63 4.25 -3.46
CA ALA A 36 29.20 2.91 -3.33
C ALA A 36 28.39 1.86 -4.11
N ALA A 37 27.07 1.91 -4.05
CA ALA A 37 26.16 1.02 -4.80
C ALA A 37 26.32 1.22 -6.32
N ILE A 38 26.35 2.46 -6.78
CA ILE A 38 26.59 2.80 -8.20
C ILE A 38 27.95 2.25 -8.65
N ALA A 39 29.02 2.52 -7.89
CA ALA A 39 30.35 2.01 -8.20
C ALA A 39 30.42 0.47 -8.17
N ALA A 40 29.72 -0.18 -7.26
CA ALA A 40 29.62 -1.64 -7.19
C ALA A 40 28.85 -2.23 -8.38
N THR A 41 27.82 -1.54 -8.84
CA THR A 41 26.95 -1.98 -9.95
C THR A 41 27.69 -2.06 -11.26
N PHE A 42 28.65 -1.16 -11.51
CA PHE A 42 29.45 -1.12 -12.74
C PHE A 42 30.80 -1.82 -12.64
N LYS A 43 31.07 -2.55 -11.56
CA LYS A 43 32.32 -3.31 -11.39
C LYS A 43 32.53 -4.42 -12.41
N THR A 44 31.46 -4.96 -12.98
CA THR A 44 31.54 -6.04 -13.96
C THR A 44 30.94 -5.62 -15.30
N ALA A 45 31.64 -5.94 -16.39
CA ALA A 45 31.14 -5.67 -17.75
C ALA A 45 29.77 -6.33 -18.01
N ALA A 46 29.55 -7.53 -17.48
CA ALA A 46 28.28 -8.23 -17.61
C ALA A 46 27.11 -7.45 -16.99
N ARG A 47 27.32 -6.86 -15.80
CA ARG A 47 26.27 -6.06 -15.15
C ARG A 47 26.01 -4.74 -15.86
N LYS A 48 27.07 -4.09 -16.33
CA LYS A 48 26.92 -2.89 -17.17
C LYS A 48 26.08 -3.20 -18.39
N GLN A 49 26.40 -4.29 -19.09
CA GLN A 49 25.67 -4.71 -20.28
C GLN A 49 24.18 -4.99 -19.97
N ALA A 50 23.89 -5.70 -18.87
CA ALA A 50 22.50 -5.98 -18.45
C ALA A 50 21.69 -4.68 -18.17
N ILE A 51 22.31 -3.66 -17.57
CA ILE A 51 21.67 -2.37 -17.33
C ILE A 51 21.39 -1.65 -18.65
N LEU A 52 22.35 -1.64 -19.58
CA LEU A 52 22.15 -1.00 -20.87
C LEU A 52 21.05 -1.70 -21.67
N GLU A 53 20.98 -3.04 -21.64
CA GLU A 53 19.92 -3.82 -22.27
C GLU A 53 18.54 -3.54 -21.63
N ALA A 54 18.46 -3.44 -20.31
CA ALA A 54 17.23 -3.08 -19.61
C ALA A 54 16.75 -1.68 -20.02
N LEU A 55 17.64 -0.71 -20.11
CA LEU A 55 17.30 0.65 -20.56
C LEU A 55 16.80 0.68 -22.01
N VAL A 56 17.39 -0.14 -22.89
CA VAL A 56 16.89 -0.29 -24.26
C VAL A 56 15.50 -0.94 -24.28
N ALA A 57 15.27 -1.95 -23.43
CA ALA A 57 13.96 -2.58 -23.27
C ALA A 57 12.90 -1.60 -22.75
N ASP A 58 13.28 -0.62 -21.93
CA ASP A 58 12.43 0.48 -21.46
C ASP A 58 12.14 1.55 -22.55
N GLY A 59 12.63 1.36 -23.78
CA GLY A 59 12.33 2.20 -24.93
C GLY A 59 13.40 3.26 -25.27
N TRP A 60 14.55 3.26 -24.60
CA TRP A 60 15.63 4.17 -24.95
C TRP A 60 16.38 3.70 -26.21
N LYS A 61 16.81 4.64 -27.03
CA LYS A 61 17.61 4.30 -28.22
C LYS A 61 18.98 3.76 -27.81
N LYS A 62 19.40 2.63 -28.39
CA LYS A 62 20.69 2.00 -28.08
C LYS A 62 21.87 2.96 -28.18
N SER A 63 21.95 3.74 -29.29
CA SER A 63 23.00 4.74 -29.49
C SER A 63 23.05 5.82 -28.41
N GLN A 64 21.90 6.19 -27.86
CA GLN A 64 21.80 7.15 -26.78
C GLN A 64 22.29 6.55 -25.47
N VAL A 65 21.87 5.33 -25.17
CA VAL A 65 22.25 4.61 -23.92
C VAL A 65 23.77 4.34 -23.91
N GLU A 66 24.35 3.97 -25.06
CA GLU A 66 25.80 3.74 -25.20
C GLU A 66 26.64 5.01 -25.04
N SER A 67 26.05 6.20 -25.28
CA SER A 67 26.73 7.49 -25.09
C SER A 67 26.71 7.98 -23.62
N TRP A 68 25.95 7.33 -22.73
CA TRP A 68 25.84 7.76 -21.35
C TRP A 68 27.07 7.37 -20.52
N THR A 69 27.40 8.23 -19.56
CA THR A 69 28.34 7.87 -18.51
C THR A 69 27.73 6.80 -17.60
N ASP A 70 28.56 6.06 -16.86
CA ASP A 70 28.09 5.05 -15.90
C ASP A 70 27.12 5.65 -14.86
N LEU A 71 27.36 6.89 -14.44
CA LEU A 71 26.46 7.62 -13.55
C LEU A 71 25.10 7.90 -14.20
N GLN A 72 25.09 8.38 -15.45
CA GLN A 72 23.84 8.66 -16.17
C GLN A 72 23.04 7.38 -16.38
N ALA A 73 23.67 6.29 -16.82
CA ALA A 73 23.03 4.99 -17.00
C ALA A 73 22.45 4.48 -15.67
N SER A 74 23.20 4.60 -14.55
CA SER A 74 22.72 4.22 -13.22
C SER A 74 21.49 5.00 -12.79
N LEU A 75 21.49 6.32 -12.98
CA LEU A 75 20.37 7.18 -12.61
C LEU A 75 19.12 6.85 -13.42
N MET A 76 19.28 6.62 -14.72
CA MET A 76 18.15 6.27 -15.57
C MET A 76 17.60 4.88 -15.28
N TYR A 77 18.47 3.91 -15.00
CA TYR A 77 18.06 2.57 -14.57
C TYR A 77 17.35 2.61 -13.21
N GLY A 78 17.91 3.32 -12.23
CA GLY A 78 17.26 3.50 -10.91
C GLY A 78 15.92 4.22 -11.03
N ARG A 79 15.80 5.21 -11.93
CA ARG A 79 14.51 5.84 -12.24
C ARG A 79 13.51 4.83 -12.78
N SER A 80 13.92 3.97 -13.71
CA SER A 80 13.06 2.93 -14.26
C SER A 80 12.59 1.95 -13.19
N GLN A 81 13.51 1.45 -12.37
CA GLN A 81 13.17 0.60 -11.22
C GLN A 81 12.17 1.28 -10.27
N PHE A 82 12.38 2.55 -9.96
CA PHE A 82 11.48 3.31 -9.09
C PHE A 82 10.08 3.43 -9.71
N HIS A 83 9.97 3.72 -11.01
CA HIS A 83 8.68 3.80 -11.69
C HIS A 83 7.94 2.46 -11.66
N GLN A 84 8.61 1.35 -11.92
CA GLN A 84 8.02 0.02 -11.84
C GLN A 84 7.51 -0.29 -10.42
N LEU A 85 8.35 -0.06 -9.41
CA LEU A 85 7.95 -0.27 -8.01
C LEU A 85 6.79 0.64 -7.59
N ARG A 86 6.82 1.90 -8.00
CA ARG A 86 5.73 2.84 -7.78
C ARG A 86 4.42 2.32 -8.38
N ASP A 87 4.45 1.90 -9.64
CA ASP A 87 3.27 1.46 -10.35
C ASP A 87 2.73 0.15 -9.75
N ASP A 88 3.59 -0.80 -9.40
CA ASP A 88 3.25 -2.04 -8.70
C ASP A 88 2.55 -1.77 -7.35
N LEU A 89 2.91 -0.68 -6.67
CA LEU A 89 2.30 -0.30 -5.40
C LEU A 89 1.04 0.53 -5.55
N PHE A 90 1.01 1.47 -6.49
CA PHE A 90 -0.11 2.39 -6.61
C PHE A 90 -1.27 1.84 -7.44
N CYS A 91 -1.03 0.94 -8.42
CA CYS A 91 -2.10 0.28 -9.14
C CYS A 91 -3.10 -0.45 -8.22
N PRO A 92 -2.66 -1.26 -7.23
CA PRO A 92 -3.57 -1.89 -6.29
C PRO A 92 -4.31 -0.90 -5.37
N MET A 93 -3.81 0.33 -5.18
CA MET A 93 -4.42 1.31 -4.28
C MET A 93 -5.82 1.75 -4.69
N THR A 94 -6.19 1.60 -5.95
CA THR A 94 -7.54 1.90 -6.47
C THR A 94 -8.58 0.84 -6.09
N LEU A 95 -8.12 -0.35 -5.69
CA LEU A 95 -8.97 -1.48 -5.35
C LEU A 95 -9.34 -1.49 -3.86
N PRO A 96 -10.44 -2.14 -3.45
CA PRO A 96 -10.70 -2.46 -2.05
C PRO A 96 -9.51 -3.23 -1.44
N TYR A 97 -9.26 -3.06 -0.13
CA TYR A 97 -8.06 -3.61 0.51
C TYR A 97 -7.87 -5.12 0.28
N TRP A 98 -8.94 -5.91 0.36
CA TRP A 98 -8.88 -7.36 0.18
C TRP A 98 -8.42 -7.79 -1.23
N GLN A 99 -8.68 -6.95 -2.25
CA GLN A 99 -8.17 -7.15 -3.62
C GLN A 99 -6.76 -6.59 -3.80
N ALA A 100 -6.45 -5.48 -3.13
CA ALA A 100 -5.15 -4.83 -3.19
C ALA A 100 -4.06 -5.59 -2.43
N GLU A 101 -4.41 -6.27 -1.34
CA GLU A 101 -3.48 -6.88 -0.38
C GLU A 101 -2.48 -7.85 -1.01
N PRO A 102 -2.86 -8.78 -1.91
CA PRO A 102 -1.90 -9.67 -2.55
C PRO A 102 -0.84 -8.93 -3.38
N GLY A 103 -1.24 -7.89 -4.12
CA GLY A 103 -0.34 -7.04 -4.90
C GLY A 103 0.60 -6.25 -4.01
N LEU A 104 0.08 -5.60 -2.97
CA LEU A 104 0.87 -4.85 -2.00
C LEU A 104 1.91 -5.73 -1.30
N ARG A 105 1.52 -6.95 -0.91
CA ARG A 105 2.44 -7.93 -0.30
C ARG A 105 3.51 -8.42 -1.28
N SER A 106 3.18 -8.58 -2.56
CA SER A 106 4.14 -8.93 -3.59
C SER A 106 5.17 -7.82 -3.79
N SER A 107 4.72 -6.57 -3.81
CA SER A 107 5.60 -5.40 -3.92
C SER A 107 6.51 -5.25 -2.71
N GLU A 108 6.03 -5.52 -1.49
CA GLU A 108 6.87 -5.55 -0.28
C GLU A 108 7.98 -6.60 -0.40
N ARG A 109 7.65 -7.83 -0.80
CA ARG A 109 8.66 -8.89 -1.01
C ARG A 109 9.71 -8.48 -2.03
N ARG A 110 9.28 -7.92 -3.17
CA ARG A 110 10.22 -7.43 -4.19
C ARG A 110 11.16 -6.34 -3.64
N LEU A 111 10.66 -5.48 -2.77
CA LEU A 111 11.48 -4.47 -2.09
C LEU A 111 12.50 -5.11 -1.13
N ASP A 112 12.08 -6.11 -0.36
CA ASP A 112 12.99 -6.83 0.55
C ASP A 112 14.05 -7.62 -0.22
N ASP A 113 13.70 -8.19 -1.37
CA ASP A 113 14.64 -8.86 -2.28
C ASP A 113 15.67 -7.85 -2.82
N LEU A 114 15.24 -6.68 -3.28
CA LEU A 114 16.13 -5.62 -3.74
C LEU A 114 17.07 -5.11 -2.64
N ARG A 115 16.58 -4.99 -1.40
CA ARG A 115 17.41 -4.64 -0.24
C ARG A 115 18.48 -5.70 0.03
N SER A 116 18.07 -6.96 0.02
CA SER A 116 18.91 -8.08 0.36
C SER A 116 20.00 -8.34 -0.68
N SER A 117 19.68 -8.12 -1.97
CA SER A 117 20.63 -8.28 -3.07
C SER A 117 21.65 -7.13 -3.16
N GLY A 118 21.41 -6.01 -2.48
CA GLY A 118 22.20 -4.78 -2.64
C GLY A 118 22.08 -4.15 -4.02
N GLU A 119 21.07 -4.57 -4.79
CA GLU A 119 20.80 -4.07 -6.16
C GLU A 119 20.00 -2.77 -6.18
N GLU A 120 19.59 -2.30 -5.01
CA GLU A 120 18.86 -1.06 -4.88
C GLU A 120 19.75 0.14 -5.15
N LEU A 121 19.65 0.71 -6.34
CA LEU A 121 20.35 1.94 -6.71
C LEU A 121 19.71 3.19 -6.07
N PHE A 122 18.45 3.10 -5.69
CA PHE A 122 17.69 4.22 -5.11
C PHE A 122 17.01 3.81 -3.79
N PRO A 123 17.59 4.11 -2.62
CA PRO A 123 17.00 3.79 -1.32
C PRO A 123 15.68 4.55 -1.04
N LEU A 124 15.23 5.42 -1.93
CA LEU A 124 13.94 6.11 -1.82
C LEU A 124 12.75 5.16 -1.88
N GLY A 125 12.83 4.10 -2.71
CA GLY A 125 11.80 3.08 -2.79
C GLY A 125 11.61 2.40 -1.44
N THR A 126 12.68 1.91 -0.84
CA THR A 126 12.66 1.18 0.43
C THR A 126 12.32 2.04 1.64
N LEU A 127 12.53 3.36 1.58
CA LEU A 127 12.17 4.30 2.65
C LEU A 127 10.69 4.68 2.65
N LEU A 128 10.10 4.88 1.48
CA LEU A 128 8.75 5.45 1.35
C LEU A 128 7.67 4.37 1.18
N LEU A 129 8.01 3.25 0.53
CA LEU A 129 7.02 2.26 0.11
C LEU A 129 6.41 1.41 1.25
N PRO A 130 7.12 1.06 2.35
CA PRO A 130 6.50 0.34 3.48
C PRO A 130 5.34 1.12 4.13
N ALA A 131 5.38 2.45 4.08
CA ALA A 131 4.32 3.29 4.61
C ALA A 131 3.01 3.18 3.82
N VAL A 132 3.07 2.87 2.52
CA VAL A 132 1.92 2.84 1.61
C VAL A 132 0.92 1.74 1.99
N ARG A 133 1.39 0.53 2.28
CA ARG A 133 0.52 -0.58 2.71
C ARG A 133 -0.19 -0.28 4.03
N ASN A 134 0.55 0.23 5.02
CA ASN A 134 -0.02 0.59 6.31
C ASN A 134 -1.03 1.73 6.18
N MET A 135 -0.77 2.70 5.32
CA MET A 135 -1.71 3.78 4.99
C MET A 135 -3.00 3.20 4.36
N LYS A 136 -2.89 2.30 3.37
CA LYS A 136 -4.04 1.65 2.73
C LYS A 136 -4.87 0.86 3.72
N LEU A 137 -4.22 0.09 4.62
CA LEU A 137 -4.90 -0.65 5.68
C LEU A 137 -5.61 0.28 6.66
N THR A 138 -4.97 1.38 7.07
CA THR A 138 -5.57 2.37 7.96
C THR A 138 -6.80 3.02 7.33
N TYR A 139 -6.71 3.37 6.04
CA TYR A 139 -7.84 3.88 5.28
C TYR A 139 -9.00 2.85 5.22
N ALA A 140 -8.70 1.60 4.89
CA ALA A 140 -9.69 0.52 4.85
C ALA A 140 -10.36 0.28 6.22
N ARG A 141 -9.62 0.42 7.32
CA ARG A 141 -10.21 0.36 8.67
C ARG A 141 -11.19 1.51 8.92
N GLY A 142 -10.90 2.69 8.41
CA GLY A 142 -11.82 3.83 8.43
C GLY A 142 -13.09 3.57 7.63
N GLU A 143 -12.96 3.08 6.40
CA GLU A 143 -14.09 2.68 5.55
C GLU A 143 -14.95 1.61 6.23
N ARG A 144 -14.33 0.55 6.74
CA ARG A 144 -15.00 -0.52 7.47
C ARG A 144 -15.83 0.03 8.64
N ARG A 145 -15.27 0.97 9.41
CA ARG A 145 -15.99 1.61 10.51
C ARG A 145 -17.20 2.39 10.02
N THR A 146 -17.07 3.12 8.93
CA THR A 146 -18.16 3.88 8.32
C THR A 146 -19.28 2.95 7.84
N GLU A 147 -18.94 1.86 7.14
CA GLU A 147 -19.93 0.88 6.69
C GLU A 147 -20.63 0.19 7.86
N THR A 148 -19.90 -0.13 8.94
CA THR A 148 -20.48 -0.67 10.16
C THR A 148 -21.50 0.30 10.77
N LEU A 149 -21.17 1.59 10.86
CA LEU A 149 -22.08 2.60 11.39
C LEU A 149 -23.34 2.75 10.51
N ARG A 150 -23.19 2.71 9.19
CA ARG A 150 -24.33 2.73 8.26
C ARG A 150 -25.25 1.54 8.47
N LEU A 151 -24.68 0.35 8.68
CA LEU A 151 -25.44 -0.86 8.94
C LEU A 151 -26.17 -0.80 10.29
N LEU A 152 -25.51 -0.30 11.33
CA LEU A 152 -26.13 -0.08 12.64
C LEU A 152 -27.31 0.90 12.54
N GLU A 153 -27.18 1.97 11.78
CA GLU A 153 -28.26 2.92 11.58
C GLU A 153 -29.41 2.33 10.76
N ALA A 154 -29.12 1.51 9.76
CA ALA A 154 -30.16 0.77 9.03
C ALA A 154 -30.94 -0.18 9.93
N LEU A 155 -30.28 -0.89 10.85
CA LEU A 155 -30.93 -1.73 11.87
C LEU A 155 -31.85 -0.90 12.78
N ARG A 156 -31.41 0.28 13.22
CA ARG A 156 -32.22 1.21 14.03
C ARG A 156 -33.44 1.71 13.29
N MET A 157 -33.27 2.12 12.01
CA MET A 157 -34.36 2.55 11.16
C MET A 157 -35.38 1.45 10.88
N PHE A 158 -34.91 0.21 10.67
CA PHE A 158 -35.79 -0.94 10.52
C PHE A 158 -36.61 -1.18 11.79
N ALA A 159 -35.96 -1.18 12.95
CA ALA A 159 -36.64 -1.36 14.23
C ALA A 159 -37.70 -0.26 14.49
N ALA A 160 -37.38 0.99 14.19
CA ALA A 160 -38.33 2.11 14.33
C ALA A 160 -39.61 1.91 13.49
N ARG A 161 -39.49 1.35 12.27
CA ARG A 161 -40.62 1.06 11.37
C ARG A 161 -41.39 -0.20 11.73
N ASN A 162 -40.78 -1.11 12.52
CA ASN A 162 -41.32 -2.44 12.84
C ASN A 162 -41.64 -2.60 14.32
N GLY A 163 -42.03 -1.53 15.03
CA GLY A 163 -42.44 -1.57 16.44
C GLY A 163 -41.36 -2.04 17.41
N GLY A 164 -40.09 -1.65 17.12
CA GLY A 164 -38.95 -1.99 17.95
C GLY A 164 -38.37 -3.39 17.68
N ARG A 165 -38.83 -4.11 16.67
CA ARG A 165 -38.31 -5.43 16.30
C ARG A 165 -37.12 -5.30 15.36
N LEU A 166 -36.03 -6.00 15.66
CA LEU A 166 -34.88 -6.14 14.81
C LEU A 166 -35.16 -7.14 13.66
N PRO A 167 -34.51 -7.01 12.49
CA PRO A 167 -34.67 -7.93 11.39
C PRO A 167 -34.12 -9.33 11.75
N LYS A 168 -34.68 -10.38 11.16
CA LYS A 168 -34.17 -11.76 11.36
C LYS A 168 -32.86 -11.99 10.59
N SER A 169 -32.70 -11.28 9.48
CA SER A 169 -31.45 -11.31 8.67
C SER A 169 -31.20 -9.95 8.04
N LEU A 170 -29.99 -9.70 7.53
CA LEU A 170 -29.64 -8.42 6.91
C LEU A 170 -30.40 -8.17 5.59
N GLU A 171 -30.84 -9.24 4.92
CA GLU A 171 -31.65 -9.15 3.69
C GLU A 171 -33.00 -8.49 3.91
N GLU A 172 -33.55 -8.60 5.14
CA GLU A 172 -34.83 -7.93 5.49
C GLU A 172 -34.71 -6.40 5.53
N LEU A 173 -33.49 -5.84 5.58
CA LEU A 173 -33.29 -4.38 5.47
C LEU A 173 -33.72 -3.82 4.10
N GLY A 174 -33.88 -4.69 3.11
CA GLY A 174 -34.37 -4.38 1.79
C GLY A 174 -33.34 -3.72 0.87
N SER A 175 -33.75 -3.47 -0.38
CA SER A 175 -32.87 -2.92 -1.44
C SER A 175 -32.38 -1.50 -1.18
N SER A 176 -32.96 -0.78 -0.24
CA SER A 176 -32.51 0.57 0.13
C SER A 176 -31.25 0.59 0.99
N THR A 177 -30.85 -0.55 1.53
CA THR A 177 -29.60 -0.71 2.29
C THR A 177 -28.74 -1.71 1.55
N PRO A 178 -27.74 -1.26 0.76
CA PRO A 178 -26.81 -2.19 0.13
C PRO A 178 -26.11 -3.00 1.21
N LEU A 179 -26.18 -4.33 1.09
CA LEU A 179 -25.43 -5.23 1.97
C LEU A 179 -23.95 -5.01 1.72
N SER A 180 -23.32 -4.30 2.63
CA SER A 180 -21.91 -3.94 2.53
C SER A 180 -21.05 -5.18 2.72
N ILE A 181 -20.16 -5.40 1.77
CA ILE A 181 -19.05 -6.34 1.92
C ILE A 181 -17.97 -5.64 2.71
N ASP A 182 -17.41 -6.30 3.70
CA ASP A 182 -16.27 -5.79 4.46
C ASP A 182 -15.08 -5.51 3.54
N CYS A 183 -14.68 -4.26 3.44
CA CYS A 183 -13.63 -3.79 2.53
C CYS A 183 -12.23 -4.35 2.87
N ILE A 184 -12.03 -4.92 4.06
CA ILE A 184 -10.75 -5.54 4.46
C ILE A 184 -10.68 -7.01 4.07
N THR A 185 -11.77 -7.76 4.25
CA THR A 185 -11.77 -9.22 4.06
C THR A 185 -12.50 -9.67 2.80
N GLY A 186 -13.27 -8.80 2.16
CA GLY A 186 -14.12 -9.14 1.01
C GLY A 186 -15.29 -10.06 1.36
N ARG A 187 -15.63 -10.20 2.66
CA ARG A 187 -16.71 -11.06 3.15
C ARG A 187 -17.87 -10.24 3.66
N PRO A 188 -19.11 -10.74 3.58
CA PRO A 188 -20.23 -10.08 4.22
C PRO A 188 -20.06 -10.06 5.73
N PHE A 189 -20.66 -9.06 6.39
CA PHE A 189 -20.77 -9.02 7.84
C PHE A 189 -21.68 -10.16 8.32
N ALA A 190 -21.25 -10.87 9.37
CA ALA A 190 -22.09 -11.89 9.97
C ALA A 190 -23.09 -11.23 10.94
N TYR A 191 -24.38 -11.59 10.78
CA TYR A 191 -25.46 -11.09 11.61
C TYR A 191 -26.22 -12.25 12.22
N THR A 192 -26.50 -12.19 13.52
CA THR A 192 -27.34 -13.15 14.23
C THR A 192 -28.30 -12.40 15.14
N LEU A 193 -29.55 -12.88 15.23
CA LEU A 193 -30.56 -12.36 16.14
C LEU A 193 -30.84 -13.42 17.21
N GLU A 194 -30.60 -13.08 18.48
CA GLU A 194 -30.85 -13.93 19.64
C GLU A 194 -31.86 -13.21 20.58
N GLY A 195 -33.13 -13.58 20.50
CA GLY A 195 -34.19 -12.89 21.21
C GLY A 195 -34.37 -11.43 20.77
N GLU A 196 -34.13 -10.48 21.69
CA GLU A 196 -34.17 -9.04 21.37
C GLU A 196 -32.81 -8.41 21.09
N GLU A 197 -31.75 -9.22 21.06
CA GLU A 197 -30.39 -8.78 20.81
C GLU A 197 -29.91 -9.21 19.40
N ALA A 198 -29.40 -8.30 18.64
CA ALA A 198 -28.69 -8.62 17.42
C ALA A 198 -27.18 -8.51 17.63
N ARG A 199 -26.45 -9.47 17.06
CA ARG A 199 -24.98 -9.46 17.03
C ARG A 199 -24.51 -9.28 15.61
N LEU A 200 -23.71 -8.23 15.40
CA LEU A 200 -23.02 -7.96 14.15
C LEU A 200 -21.53 -8.27 14.35
N VAL A 201 -21.05 -9.33 13.71
CA VAL A 201 -19.66 -9.76 13.82
C VAL A 201 -18.91 -9.34 12.58
N LEU A 202 -17.84 -8.57 12.78
CA LEU A 202 -16.94 -8.20 11.72
C LEU A 202 -15.98 -9.38 11.45
N PRO A 203 -15.75 -9.74 10.18
CA PRO A 203 -14.82 -10.80 9.84
C PRO A 203 -13.42 -10.51 10.40
N HIS A 204 -12.75 -11.57 10.87
CA HIS A 204 -11.42 -11.46 11.47
C HIS A 204 -10.40 -10.97 10.44
N GLU A 205 -9.65 -9.92 10.78
CA GLU A 205 -8.49 -9.48 10.01
C GLU A 205 -7.33 -10.47 10.21
N LYS A 206 -6.87 -11.10 9.14
CA LYS A 206 -5.62 -11.86 9.15
C LYS A 206 -4.43 -10.90 8.96
N VAL A 207 -4.27 -9.95 9.86
CA VAL A 207 -3.11 -9.06 9.90
C VAL A 207 -2.20 -9.53 11.01
N SER A 208 -0.90 -9.53 10.79
CA SER A 208 0.15 -10.02 11.68
C SER A 208 0.18 -9.40 13.08
N ASP A 209 -0.60 -8.37 13.33
CA ASP A 209 -0.54 -7.55 14.55
C ASP A 209 -1.73 -7.73 15.50
N GLY A 210 -2.29 -8.94 15.60
CA GLY A 210 -3.24 -9.28 16.66
C GLY A 210 -4.64 -8.68 16.50
N GLY A 211 -5.11 -8.42 15.29
CA GLY A 211 -6.47 -7.98 15.02
C GLY A 211 -7.49 -9.02 15.47
N GLY A 212 -8.24 -8.73 16.54
CA GLY A 212 -9.36 -9.57 17.01
C GLY A 212 -10.62 -9.40 16.16
N SER A 213 -11.57 -10.33 16.26
CA SER A 213 -12.90 -10.11 15.72
C SER A 213 -13.62 -9.06 16.57
N LEU A 214 -14.21 -8.05 15.93
CA LEU A 214 -15.03 -7.06 16.58
C LEU A 214 -16.50 -7.51 16.49
N THR A 215 -17.19 -7.53 17.64
CA THR A 215 -18.61 -7.85 17.71
C THR A 215 -19.36 -6.66 18.27
N TYR A 216 -20.36 -6.20 17.54
CA TYR A 216 -21.30 -5.20 18.02
C TYR A 216 -22.57 -5.88 18.48
N VAL A 217 -23.04 -5.54 19.69
CA VAL A 217 -24.31 -6.00 20.23
C VAL A 217 -25.31 -4.85 20.11
N VAL A 218 -26.40 -5.08 19.38
CA VAL A 218 -27.44 -4.09 19.13
C VAL A 218 -28.66 -4.47 19.96
N ARG A 219 -29.11 -3.58 20.85
CA ARG A 219 -30.33 -3.69 21.63
C ARG A 219 -31.19 -2.46 21.38
N ILE A 220 -32.47 -2.66 21.14
CA ILE A 220 -33.43 -1.55 21.03
C ILE A 220 -34.03 -1.28 22.40
N ARG A 221 -33.74 -0.11 22.95
CA ARG A 221 -34.36 0.36 24.16
C ARG A 221 -35.79 0.80 23.84
N ARG A 222 -36.79 0.14 24.42
CA ARG A 222 -38.17 0.62 24.36
C ARG A 222 -38.30 1.66 25.47
N GLU A 223 -38.62 2.90 25.13
CA GLU A 223 -39.10 3.86 26.12
C GLU A 223 -40.46 3.38 26.60
N LYS A 224 -40.63 3.37 27.94
CA LYS A 224 -41.91 3.00 28.60
C LYS A 224 -42.87 4.16 28.46
#